data_70cb137beeef81de1f544404f7c04d69
#
_entry.id   70cb137beeef81de1f544404f7c04d69
#
_cell.length_a   1.000
_cell.length_b   1.000
_cell.length_c   1.000
_cell.angle_alpha   90.00
_cell.angle_beta   90.00
_cell.angle_gamma   90.00
#
_symmetry.space_group_name_H-M   'P 1'
#
loop_
_entity.id
_entity.type
_entity.pdbx_description
1 polymer ?
#
loop_
_entity_poly.entity_id
_entity_poly.type
_entity_poly.pdbx_seq_one_letter_code
_entity_poly.pdbx_strand_id
1 'polypeptide(L)'
;MYEGAVQDLIDELGRLPGVGPKSAQRIAFHVLAADPSDVRRLVDALTEVKARVQFCEVCGNVSQEPQCRVCRDPRRSAAVLCVVEEPKDVVAVERTREFRGRYHVLGGAINPIAGVGPDDLRIKELLMRLQDGVVTEVILAMDPNVEGEATATYLARMLVPMGLTVSRLASGLPVGGDLEYADEVTLGRAFEGRRRISA
;
A
#
# COMPACT_ATOMS: atom_id res chain seq x y z
N MET A 1 8.59 -33.37 -17.21
CA MET A 1 9.03 -32.14 -17.88
C MET A 1 8.25 -32.05 -19.17
N TYR A 2 7.56 -30.98 -19.42
CA TYR A 2 6.82 -30.75 -20.66
C TYR A 2 7.77 -30.12 -21.68
N GLU A 3 7.43 -30.16 -22.95
CA GLU A 3 8.26 -29.60 -24.02
C GLU A 3 7.58 -28.39 -24.69
N GLY A 4 8.40 -27.47 -25.19
CA GLY A 4 7.95 -26.31 -25.97
C GLY A 4 7.10 -25.33 -25.19
N ALA A 5 6.11 -24.71 -25.85
CA ALA A 5 5.32 -23.58 -25.35
C ALA A 5 4.61 -23.84 -24.00
N VAL A 6 4.29 -25.10 -23.68
CA VAL A 6 3.67 -25.42 -22.37
C VAL A 6 4.67 -25.27 -21.24
N GLN A 7 5.92 -25.73 -21.44
CA GLN A 7 6.97 -25.56 -20.44
C GLN A 7 7.31 -24.07 -20.27
N ASP A 8 7.45 -23.33 -21.39
CA ASP A 8 7.72 -21.88 -21.36
C ASP A 8 6.67 -21.12 -20.56
N LEU A 9 5.38 -21.46 -20.74
CA LEU A 9 4.28 -20.85 -19.99
C LEU A 9 4.36 -21.18 -18.49
N ILE A 10 4.67 -22.45 -18.15
CA ILE A 10 4.84 -22.86 -16.74
C ILE A 10 5.99 -22.08 -16.10
N ASP A 11 7.09 -21.94 -16.78
CA ASP A 11 8.28 -21.23 -16.28
C ASP A 11 8.00 -19.74 -16.07
N GLU A 12 7.34 -19.06 -17.01
CA GLU A 12 6.95 -17.66 -16.85
C GLU A 12 5.91 -17.45 -15.73
N LEU A 13 4.93 -18.34 -15.61
CA LEU A 13 3.97 -18.28 -14.49
C LEU A 13 4.66 -18.53 -13.15
N GLY A 14 5.66 -19.41 -13.12
CA GLY A 14 6.44 -19.71 -11.91
C GLY A 14 7.31 -18.55 -11.40
N ARG A 15 7.55 -17.53 -12.24
CA ARG A 15 8.24 -16.29 -11.84
C ARG A 15 7.33 -15.30 -11.10
N LEU A 16 6.02 -15.53 -11.14
CA LEU A 16 5.08 -14.63 -10.46
C LEU A 16 5.15 -14.85 -8.94
N PRO A 17 5.14 -13.76 -8.14
CA PRO A 17 5.14 -13.85 -6.69
C PRO A 17 3.98 -14.70 -6.18
N GLY A 18 4.27 -15.66 -5.28
CA GLY A 18 3.27 -16.55 -4.70
C GLY A 18 2.83 -17.71 -5.62
N VAL A 19 3.34 -17.81 -6.84
CA VAL A 19 3.05 -18.90 -7.76
C VAL A 19 4.15 -19.97 -7.70
N GLY A 20 3.92 -21.03 -6.93
CA GLY A 20 4.83 -22.18 -6.88
C GLY A 20 4.68 -23.10 -8.10
N PRO A 21 5.59 -24.07 -8.29
CA PRO A 21 5.62 -24.96 -9.46
C PRO A 21 4.30 -25.68 -9.75
N LYS A 22 3.63 -26.20 -8.71
CA LYS A 22 2.33 -26.87 -8.84
C LYS A 22 1.21 -25.92 -9.30
N SER A 23 1.23 -24.68 -8.81
CA SER A 23 0.25 -23.65 -9.20
C SER A 23 0.50 -23.20 -10.62
N ALA A 24 1.76 -22.94 -11.02
CA ALA A 24 2.15 -22.59 -12.38
C ALA A 24 1.67 -23.65 -13.38
N GLN A 25 1.93 -24.92 -13.11
CA GLN A 25 1.47 -26.03 -13.94
C GLN A 25 -0.06 -26.06 -14.06
N ARG A 26 -0.79 -25.92 -12.95
CA ARG A 26 -2.26 -25.93 -12.96
C ARG A 26 -2.84 -24.76 -13.78
N ILE A 27 -2.24 -23.55 -13.66
CA ILE A 27 -2.66 -22.38 -14.43
C ILE A 27 -2.36 -22.60 -15.92
N ALA A 28 -1.18 -23.12 -16.28
CA ALA A 28 -0.82 -23.39 -17.67
C ALA A 28 -1.80 -24.35 -18.33
N PHE A 29 -2.19 -25.45 -17.67
CA PHE A 29 -3.18 -26.38 -18.19
C PHE A 29 -4.59 -25.78 -18.26
N HIS A 30 -4.95 -24.91 -17.33
CA HIS A 30 -6.20 -24.15 -17.44
C HIS A 30 -6.20 -23.26 -18.68
N VAL A 31 -5.12 -22.52 -18.94
CA VAL A 31 -4.98 -21.69 -20.15
C VAL A 31 -5.05 -22.53 -21.42
N LEU A 32 -4.41 -23.71 -21.42
CA LEU A 32 -4.45 -24.62 -22.57
C LEU A 32 -5.88 -25.09 -22.91
N ALA A 33 -6.71 -25.31 -21.87
CA ALA A 33 -8.08 -25.76 -22.03
C ALA A 33 -9.11 -24.62 -22.19
N ALA A 34 -8.72 -23.38 -21.93
CA ALA A 34 -9.61 -22.21 -21.98
C ALA A 34 -9.94 -21.82 -23.43
N ASP A 35 -11.07 -21.11 -23.60
CA ASP A 35 -11.40 -20.53 -24.89
C ASP A 35 -10.36 -19.51 -25.33
N PRO A 36 -9.92 -19.50 -26.61
CA PRO A 36 -8.92 -18.56 -27.10
C PRO A 36 -9.28 -17.08 -26.86
N SER A 37 -10.58 -16.73 -26.81
CA SER A 37 -11.02 -15.38 -26.51
C SER A 37 -10.75 -14.97 -25.05
N ASP A 38 -10.84 -15.90 -24.11
CA ASP A 38 -10.54 -15.67 -22.69
C ASP A 38 -9.04 -15.46 -22.48
N VAL A 39 -8.25 -16.29 -23.15
CA VAL A 39 -6.79 -16.15 -23.12
C VAL A 39 -6.37 -14.79 -23.71
N ARG A 40 -6.94 -14.39 -24.83
CA ARG A 40 -6.65 -13.09 -25.45
C ARG A 40 -6.99 -11.94 -24.54
N ARG A 41 -8.15 -11.95 -23.87
CA ARG A 41 -8.50 -10.90 -22.89
C ARG A 41 -7.49 -10.78 -21.76
N LEU A 42 -6.95 -11.90 -21.27
CA LEU A 42 -5.89 -11.87 -20.25
C LEU A 42 -4.61 -11.24 -20.78
N VAL A 43 -4.17 -11.65 -21.97
CA VAL A 43 -2.97 -11.10 -22.62
C VAL A 43 -3.12 -9.59 -22.86
N ASP A 44 -4.28 -9.16 -23.38
CA ASP A 44 -4.59 -7.75 -23.62
C ASP A 44 -4.56 -6.95 -22.31
N ALA A 45 -5.16 -7.47 -21.22
CA ALA A 45 -5.15 -6.81 -19.92
C ALA A 45 -3.73 -6.65 -19.36
N LEU A 46 -2.89 -7.68 -19.45
CA LEU A 46 -1.48 -7.61 -19.01
C LEU A 46 -0.69 -6.57 -19.83
N THR A 47 -0.89 -6.57 -21.13
CA THR A 47 -0.23 -5.61 -22.06
C THR A 47 -0.67 -4.18 -21.76
N GLU A 48 -1.99 -3.97 -21.58
CA GLU A 48 -2.56 -2.64 -21.32
C GLU A 48 -2.08 -2.06 -19.99
N VAL A 49 -2.02 -2.87 -18.94
CA VAL A 49 -1.48 -2.43 -17.64
C VAL A 49 -0.04 -1.93 -17.79
N LYS A 50 0.82 -2.67 -18.49
CA LYS A 50 2.21 -2.27 -18.69
C LYS A 50 2.36 -1.04 -19.58
N ALA A 51 1.46 -0.83 -20.55
CA ALA A 51 1.51 0.28 -21.48
C ALA A 51 0.92 1.59 -20.92
N ARG A 52 -0.11 1.50 -20.07
CA ARG A 52 -0.92 2.67 -19.65
C ARG A 52 -0.84 3.01 -18.17
N VAL A 53 -0.47 2.06 -17.31
CA VAL A 53 -0.44 2.32 -15.88
C VAL A 53 0.94 2.79 -15.45
N GLN A 54 0.98 3.92 -14.77
CA GLN A 54 2.17 4.53 -14.20
C GLN A 54 1.93 4.94 -12.75
N PHE A 55 2.98 5.35 -12.07
CA PHE A 55 2.83 5.94 -10.74
C PHE A 55 2.54 7.44 -10.85
N CYS A 56 1.58 7.89 -10.05
CA CYS A 56 1.24 9.31 -9.94
C CYS A 56 2.49 10.13 -9.56
N GLU A 57 2.81 11.15 -10.34
CA GLU A 57 3.98 12.01 -10.12
C GLU A 57 3.94 12.73 -8.76
N VAL A 58 2.73 13.01 -8.24
CA VAL A 58 2.53 13.71 -6.98
C VAL A 58 2.60 12.78 -5.77
N CYS A 59 1.88 11.65 -5.82
CA CYS A 59 1.66 10.84 -4.61
C CYS A 59 2.17 9.40 -4.69
N GLY A 60 2.67 8.94 -5.84
CA GLY A 60 3.15 7.57 -6.00
C GLY A 60 2.05 6.50 -6.13
N ASN A 61 0.77 6.85 -6.10
CA ASN A 61 -0.31 5.89 -6.32
C ASN A 61 -0.38 5.47 -7.80
N VAL A 62 -0.98 4.33 -8.09
CA VAL A 62 -1.21 3.89 -9.48
C VAL A 62 -2.18 4.81 -10.20
N SER A 63 -1.88 5.13 -11.48
CA SER A 63 -2.65 6.03 -12.30
C SER A 63 -2.45 5.74 -13.79
N GLN A 64 -3.44 6.03 -14.61
CA GLN A 64 -3.27 6.09 -16.08
C GLN A 64 -2.88 7.50 -16.57
N GLU A 65 -3.06 8.50 -15.72
CA GLU A 65 -2.73 9.89 -15.97
C GLU A 65 -1.52 10.30 -15.14
N PRO A 66 -0.78 11.37 -15.49
CA PRO A 66 0.33 11.88 -14.68
C PRO A 66 -0.03 12.12 -13.21
N GLN A 67 -1.26 12.58 -12.97
CA GLN A 67 -1.82 12.74 -11.63
C GLN A 67 -3.06 11.86 -11.44
N CYS A 68 -3.08 11.07 -10.37
CA CYS A 68 -4.21 10.21 -10.05
C CYS A 68 -5.48 11.00 -9.70
N ARG A 69 -6.62 10.33 -9.74
CA ARG A 69 -7.93 10.93 -9.44
C ARG A 69 -8.00 11.59 -8.05
N VAL A 70 -7.28 11.04 -7.05
CA VAL A 70 -7.25 11.60 -5.70
C VAL A 70 -6.51 12.94 -5.68
N CYS A 71 -5.35 13.03 -6.35
CA CYS A 71 -4.57 14.28 -6.41
C CYS A 71 -5.28 15.38 -7.21
N ARG A 72 -6.11 15.00 -8.20
CA ARG A 72 -6.88 15.94 -9.03
C ARG A 72 -8.21 16.39 -8.40
N ASP A 73 -8.70 15.71 -7.35
CA ASP A 73 -9.99 16.05 -6.72
C ASP A 73 -9.85 17.31 -5.84
N PRO A 74 -10.42 18.48 -6.27
CA PRO A 74 -10.30 19.73 -5.53
C PRO A 74 -11.09 19.75 -4.20
N ARG A 75 -11.99 18.78 -4.00
CA ARG A 75 -12.78 18.67 -2.77
C ARG A 75 -11.99 18.08 -1.61
N ARG A 76 -10.79 17.53 -1.88
CA ARG A 76 -9.94 16.94 -0.86
C ARG A 76 -9.06 17.97 -0.18
N SER A 77 -8.99 17.90 1.13
CA SER A 77 -8.12 18.75 1.93
C SER A 77 -6.66 18.56 1.52
N ALA A 78 -5.99 19.65 1.17
CA ALA A 78 -4.56 19.63 0.95
C ALA A 78 -3.76 19.71 2.26
N ALA A 79 -4.43 20.10 3.37
CA ALA A 79 -3.79 20.27 4.67
C ALA A 79 -3.53 18.96 5.42
N VAL A 80 -4.22 17.86 5.04
CA VAL A 80 -4.08 16.53 5.69
C VAL A 80 -3.52 15.52 4.70
N LEU A 81 -2.39 14.93 5.03
CA LEU A 81 -1.69 13.95 4.21
C LEU A 81 -1.61 12.61 4.91
N CYS A 82 -2.18 11.57 4.29
CA CYS A 82 -2.05 10.18 4.73
C CYS A 82 -0.88 9.52 3.99
N VAL A 83 0.13 9.11 4.74
CA VAL A 83 1.31 8.39 4.22
C VAL A 83 1.07 6.90 4.40
N VAL A 84 1.18 6.14 3.31
CA VAL A 84 0.96 4.69 3.24
C VAL A 84 2.15 4.00 2.59
N GLU A 85 2.29 2.69 2.77
CA GLU A 85 3.38 1.91 2.19
C GLU A 85 3.17 1.67 0.71
N GLU A 86 2.00 1.17 0.30
CA GLU A 86 1.75 0.75 -1.06
C GLU A 86 0.41 1.30 -1.62
N PRO A 87 0.21 1.28 -2.96
CA PRO A 87 -1.05 1.71 -3.57
C PRO A 87 -2.29 0.94 -3.10
N LYS A 88 -2.14 -0.32 -2.70
CA LYS A 88 -3.23 -1.14 -2.14
C LYS A 88 -3.82 -0.54 -0.86
N ASP A 89 -2.99 0.13 -0.06
CA ASP A 89 -3.38 0.73 1.22
C ASP A 89 -4.27 1.95 0.99
N VAL A 90 -3.98 2.74 -0.07
CA VAL A 90 -4.88 3.81 -0.51
C VAL A 90 -6.28 3.26 -0.77
N VAL A 91 -6.38 2.10 -1.43
CA VAL A 91 -7.68 1.47 -1.71
C VAL A 91 -8.36 1.04 -0.42
N ALA A 92 -7.61 0.50 0.55
CA ALA A 92 -8.16 0.08 1.84
C ALA A 92 -8.74 1.28 2.62
N VAL A 93 -7.99 2.39 2.71
CA VAL A 93 -8.46 3.62 3.38
C VAL A 93 -9.65 4.22 2.64
N GLU A 94 -9.64 4.30 1.31
CA GLU A 94 -10.74 4.85 0.50
C GLU A 94 -12.06 4.08 0.66
N ARG A 95 -11.99 2.77 0.90
CA ARG A 95 -13.20 1.94 1.15
C ARG A 95 -13.94 2.37 2.41
N THR A 96 -13.28 2.95 3.38
CA THR A 96 -13.93 3.46 4.61
C THR A 96 -14.81 4.67 4.35
N ARG A 97 -14.50 5.47 3.31
CA ARG A 97 -15.12 6.75 2.96
C ARG A 97 -14.98 7.85 4.02
N GLU A 98 -14.18 7.63 5.05
CA GLU A 98 -13.98 8.58 6.17
C GLU A 98 -12.87 9.59 5.87
N PHE A 99 -11.85 9.22 5.10
CA PHE A 99 -10.72 10.07 4.84
C PHE A 99 -10.97 11.01 3.64
N ARG A 100 -10.75 12.31 3.85
CA ARG A 100 -10.96 13.36 2.85
C ARG A 100 -9.70 14.16 2.53
N GLY A 101 -8.55 13.71 3.00
CA GLY A 101 -7.24 14.28 2.69
C GLY A 101 -6.63 13.71 1.40
N ARG A 102 -5.33 13.95 1.23
CA ARG A 102 -4.51 13.43 0.14
C ARG A 102 -3.60 12.32 0.64
N TYR A 103 -3.02 11.56 -0.29
CA TYR A 103 -2.12 10.45 0.05
C TYR A 103 -0.69 10.73 -0.40
N HIS A 104 0.25 10.03 0.23
CA HIS A 104 1.59 9.82 -0.25
C HIS A 104 1.95 8.34 -0.09
N VAL A 105 2.35 7.69 -1.17
CA VAL A 105 2.73 6.28 -1.22
C VAL A 105 4.25 6.22 -1.20
N LEU A 106 4.81 5.53 -0.21
CA LEU A 106 6.25 5.39 -0.03
C LEU A 106 6.90 4.43 -1.03
N GLY A 107 6.15 3.42 -1.50
CA GLY A 107 6.64 2.34 -2.33
C GLY A 107 7.13 1.12 -1.54
N GLY A 108 6.91 1.09 -0.23
CA GLY A 108 7.26 0.01 0.69
C GLY A 108 7.51 0.51 2.10
N ALA A 109 8.19 -0.32 2.90
CA ALA A 109 8.64 -0.03 4.25
C ALA A 109 10.15 -0.25 4.39
N ILE A 110 10.79 0.39 5.36
CA ILE A 110 12.20 0.17 5.69
C ILE A 110 12.35 -1.27 6.16
N ASN A 111 13.14 -2.06 5.44
CA ASN A 111 13.43 -3.46 5.75
C ASN A 111 14.91 -3.77 5.48
N PRO A 112 15.80 -3.63 6.48
CA PRO A 112 17.22 -3.89 6.31
C PRO A 112 17.55 -5.33 5.91
N ILE A 113 16.71 -6.30 6.30
CA ILE A 113 16.92 -7.71 5.95
C ILE A 113 16.70 -7.92 4.45
N ALA A 114 15.71 -7.24 3.87
CA ALA A 114 15.46 -7.23 2.43
C ALA A 114 16.33 -6.23 1.66
N GLY A 115 17.21 -5.49 2.34
CA GLY A 115 18.06 -4.47 1.74
C GLY A 115 17.33 -3.17 1.38
N VAL A 116 16.12 -2.93 1.92
CA VAL A 116 15.35 -1.71 1.66
C VAL A 116 15.68 -0.65 2.71
N GLY A 117 16.36 0.41 2.31
CA GLY A 117 16.68 1.56 3.13
C GLY A 117 15.75 2.76 2.89
N PRO A 118 15.92 3.85 3.65
CA PRO A 118 15.13 5.07 3.45
C PRO A 118 15.28 5.70 2.06
N ASP A 119 16.43 5.51 1.42
CA ASP A 119 16.71 6.06 0.08
C ASP A 119 16.01 5.27 -1.05
N ASP A 120 15.57 4.06 -0.79
CA ASP A 120 14.80 3.24 -1.71
C ASP A 120 13.30 3.59 -1.71
N LEU A 121 12.89 4.38 -0.71
CA LEU A 121 11.50 4.83 -0.53
C LEU A 121 11.32 6.28 -0.99
N ARG A 122 10.09 6.66 -1.31
CA ARG A 122 9.73 8.01 -1.76
C ARG A 122 9.68 9.04 -0.60
N ILE A 123 10.64 8.97 0.31
CA ILE A 123 10.75 9.88 1.47
C ILE A 123 11.21 11.26 1.03
N LYS A 124 12.12 11.34 0.04
CA LYS A 124 12.59 12.64 -0.49
C LYS A 124 11.44 13.42 -1.12
N GLU A 125 10.58 12.76 -1.90
CA GLU A 125 9.41 13.36 -2.52
C GLU A 125 8.37 13.78 -1.47
N LEU A 126 8.22 13.00 -0.38
CA LEU A 126 7.40 13.40 0.75
C LEU A 126 7.89 14.72 1.34
N LEU A 127 9.18 14.82 1.67
CA LEU A 127 9.77 16.03 2.26
C LEU A 127 9.66 17.23 1.32
N MET A 128 9.92 17.06 0.03
CA MET A 128 9.74 18.14 -0.96
C MET A 128 8.30 18.64 -0.99
N ARG A 129 7.34 17.73 -0.90
CA ARG A 129 5.91 18.07 -0.90
C ARG A 129 5.47 18.84 0.35
N LEU A 130 6.16 18.68 1.45
CA LEU A 130 5.86 19.36 2.72
C LEU A 130 6.45 20.78 2.80
N GLN A 131 7.33 21.16 1.88
CA GLN A 131 8.01 22.46 1.90
C GLN A 131 7.09 23.64 1.57
N ASP A 132 5.96 23.41 0.90
CA ASP A 132 5.02 24.46 0.53
C ASP A 132 4.21 25.00 1.73
N GLY A 133 4.29 24.34 2.88
CA GLY A 133 3.60 24.74 4.12
C GLY A 133 2.09 24.56 4.10
N VAL A 134 1.52 23.94 3.07
CA VAL A 134 0.07 23.69 2.95
C VAL A 134 -0.37 22.54 3.85
N VAL A 135 0.47 21.50 3.99
CA VAL A 135 0.20 20.37 4.85
C VAL A 135 0.46 20.76 6.30
N THR A 136 -0.54 20.55 7.16
CA THR A 136 -0.46 20.79 8.61
C THR A 136 -0.50 19.51 9.42
N GLU A 137 -1.07 18.44 8.87
CA GLU A 137 -1.14 17.12 9.51
C GLU A 137 -0.65 16.03 8.57
N VAL A 138 0.18 15.13 9.10
CA VAL A 138 0.61 13.90 8.45
C VAL A 138 0.15 12.71 9.27
N ILE A 139 -0.67 11.86 8.67
CA ILE A 139 -1.13 10.59 9.26
C ILE A 139 -0.22 9.48 8.73
N LEU A 140 0.53 8.82 9.61
CA LEU A 140 1.35 7.67 9.27
C LEU A 140 0.50 6.41 9.36
N ALA A 141 0.03 5.92 8.21
CA ALA A 141 -0.83 4.76 8.08
C ALA A 141 -0.03 3.56 7.54
N MET A 142 1.00 3.17 8.31
CA MET A 142 1.87 2.03 8.03
C MET A 142 1.23 0.73 8.54
N ASP A 143 1.64 -0.40 7.98
CA ASP A 143 1.25 -1.71 8.46
C ASP A 143 1.68 -1.91 9.93
N PRO A 144 0.86 -2.55 10.77
CA PRO A 144 1.17 -2.76 12.20
C PRO A 144 2.14 -3.93 12.42
N ASN A 145 3.19 -4.01 11.60
CA ASN A 145 4.29 -4.95 11.70
C ASN A 145 5.62 -4.25 12.07
N VAL A 146 6.70 -4.99 12.21
CA VAL A 146 8.01 -4.47 12.64
C VAL A 146 8.55 -3.42 11.66
N GLU A 147 8.43 -3.67 10.37
CA GLU A 147 8.91 -2.81 9.30
C GLU A 147 8.11 -1.50 9.23
N GLY A 148 6.78 -1.60 9.31
CA GLY A 148 5.90 -0.43 9.32
C GLY A 148 6.09 0.43 10.57
N GLU A 149 6.26 -0.17 11.75
CA GLU A 149 6.56 0.54 13.00
C GLU A 149 7.92 1.25 12.94
N ALA A 150 8.95 0.59 12.39
CA ALA A 150 10.25 1.19 12.18
C ALA A 150 10.17 2.38 11.22
N THR A 151 9.47 2.21 10.10
CA THR A 151 9.25 3.25 9.09
C THR A 151 8.50 4.45 9.66
N ALA A 152 7.40 4.19 10.39
CA ALA A 152 6.63 5.25 11.04
C ALA A 152 7.47 6.02 12.08
N THR A 153 8.28 5.31 12.87
CA THR A 153 9.17 5.94 13.86
C THR A 153 10.25 6.79 13.17
N TYR A 154 10.83 6.29 12.08
CA TYR A 154 11.80 7.03 11.29
C TYR A 154 11.19 8.33 10.73
N LEU A 155 10.03 8.25 10.10
CA LEU A 155 9.32 9.40 9.56
C LEU A 155 8.92 10.40 10.65
N ALA A 156 8.40 9.93 11.79
CA ALA A 156 8.01 10.81 12.90
C ALA A 156 9.19 11.65 13.41
N ARG A 157 10.40 11.05 13.52
CA ARG A 157 11.62 11.78 13.92
C ARG A 157 12.00 12.90 12.95
N MET A 158 11.68 12.76 11.68
CA MET A 158 11.93 13.78 10.66
C MET A 158 10.84 14.84 10.62
N LEU A 159 9.58 14.44 10.74
CA LEU A 159 8.42 15.31 10.50
C LEU A 159 8.04 16.15 11.72
N VAL A 160 8.15 15.62 12.94
CA VAL A 160 7.81 16.36 14.17
C VAL A 160 8.64 17.64 14.33
N PRO A 161 9.98 17.65 14.09
CA PRO A 161 10.77 18.88 14.15
C PRO A 161 10.40 19.94 13.11
N MET A 162 9.70 19.56 12.03
CA MET A 162 9.20 20.50 11.01
C MET A 162 7.95 21.28 11.48
N GLY A 163 7.45 21.03 12.69
CA GLY A 163 6.27 21.70 13.24
C GLY A 163 4.93 21.12 12.75
N LEU A 164 4.96 19.95 12.11
CA LEU A 164 3.77 19.25 11.63
C LEU A 164 3.08 18.48 12.76
N THR A 165 1.76 18.42 12.74
CA THR A 165 1.02 17.44 13.53
C THR A 165 1.23 16.06 12.90
N VAL A 166 1.86 15.14 13.63
CA VAL A 166 2.08 13.77 13.15
C VAL A 166 1.22 12.83 13.98
N SER A 167 0.35 12.09 13.31
CA SER A 167 -0.56 11.15 13.92
C SER A 167 -0.40 9.74 13.31
N ARG A 168 -0.95 8.72 13.98
CA ARG A 168 -0.99 7.33 13.53
C ARG A 168 -2.41 6.81 13.57
N LEU A 169 -2.69 5.77 12.80
CA LEU A 169 -3.95 5.05 12.93
C LEU A 169 -4.05 4.44 14.33
N ALA A 170 -5.25 4.48 14.90
CA ALA A 170 -5.52 3.84 16.18
C ALA A 170 -5.33 2.32 16.06
N SER A 171 -4.62 1.74 17.02
CA SER A 171 -4.49 0.29 17.18
C SER A 171 -5.40 -0.18 18.31
N GLY A 172 -5.98 -1.38 18.18
CA GLY A 172 -6.82 -1.94 19.22
C GLY A 172 -7.64 -3.12 18.74
N LEU A 173 -8.67 -3.46 19.56
CA LEU A 173 -9.54 -4.59 19.29
C LEU A 173 -10.37 -4.40 18.02
N PRO A 174 -10.49 -5.44 17.18
CA PRO A 174 -11.37 -5.40 16.02
C PRO A 174 -12.84 -5.35 16.45
N VAL A 175 -13.66 -4.62 15.71
CA VAL A 175 -15.09 -4.55 15.95
C VAL A 175 -15.73 -5.91 15.67
N GLY A 176 -16.53 -6.42 16.63
CA GLY A 176 -17.22 -7.70 16.53
C GLY A 176 -16.39 -8.91 16.98
N GLY A 177 -15.18 -8.70 17.53
CA GLY A 177 -14.39 -9.76 18.16
C GLY A 177 -14.67 -9.85 19.67
N ASP A 178 -14.61 -11.05 20.21
CA ASP A 178 -14.68 -11.29 21.65
C ASP A 178 -13.34 -11.00 22.32
N LEU A 179 -13.37 -10.42 23.51
CA LEU A 179 -12.18 -9.99 24.25
C LEU A 179 -11.25 -11.18 24.57
N GLU A 180 -11.82 -12.36 24.83
CA GLU A 180 -11.08 -13.56 25.21
C GLU A 180 -10.21 -14.16 24.08
N TYR A 181 -10.51 -13.82 22.80
CA TYR A 181 -9.74 -14.30 21.65
C TYR A 181 -8.67 -13.29 21.18
N ALA A 182 -8.61 -12.11 21.82
CA ALA A 182 -7.58 -11.14 21.47
C ALA A 182 -6.23 -11.57 22.07
N ASP A 183 -5.18 -11.48 21.28
CA ASP A 183 -3.82 -11.71 21.76
C ASP A 183 -3.36 -10.61 22.74
N GLU A 184 -2.34 -10.91 23.55
CA GLU A 184 -1.84 -10.02 24.59
C GLU A 184 -1.32 -8.69 24.05
N VAL A 185 -0.72 -8.68 22.85
CA VAL A 185 -0.17 -7.47 22.23
C VAL A 185 -1.31 -6.55 21.77
N THR A 186 -2.33 -7.12 21.13
CA THR A 186 -3.53 -6.39 20.69
C THR A 186 -4.28 -5.79 21.88
N LEU A 187 -4.44 -6.56 22.98
CA LEU A 187 -5.04 -6.06 24.22
C LEU A 187 -4.21 -4.95 24.85
N GLY A 188 -2.89 -5.12 24.93
CA GLY A 188 -1.98 -4.10 25.45
C GLY A 188 -2.10 -2.78 24.70
N ARG A 189 -2.08 -2.82 23.35
CA ARG A 189 -2.28 -1.63 22.50
C ARG A 189 -3.65 -1.00 22.68
N ALA A 190 -4.71 -1.80 22.89
CA ALA A 190 -6.05 -1.30 23.18
C ALA A 190 -6.11 -0.55 24.52
N PHE A 191 -5.42 -1.03 25.56
CA PHE A 191 -5.31 -0.33 26.84
C PHE A 191 -4.51 0.96 26.75
N GLU A 192 -3.42 1.00 26.00
CA GLU A 192 -2.63 2.21 25.75
C GLU A 192 -3.45 3.26 24.99
N GLY A 193 -4.15 2.84 23.94
CA GLY A 193 -4.99 3.68 23.09
C GLY A 193 -6.38 3.99 23.64
N ARG A 194 -6.70 3.61 24.89
CA ARG A 194 -8.03 3.80 25.48
C ARG A 194 -8.46 5.25 25.47
N ARG A 195 -9.71 5.50 25.10
CA ARG A 195 -10.30 6.85 25.07
C ARG A 195 -11.21 7.07 26.27
N ARG A 196 -11.21 8.31 26.78
CA ARG A 196 -12.22 8.71 27.79
C ARG A 196 -13.59 8.78 27.13
N ILE A 197 -14.61 8.26 27.80
CA ILE A 197 -16.00 8.45 27.41
C ILE A 197 -16.43 9.77 28.04
N SER A 198 -16.77 10.75 27.20
CA SER A 198 -17.47 11.98 27.61
C SER A 198 -18.98 11.71 27.50
N ALA A 199 -19.72 11.97 28.55
CA ALA A 199 -21.19 11.91 28.56
C ALA A 199 -21.76 13.07 27.76
#